data_adbf8e839f57ca65049acc4002be446b
#
_entry.id   adbf8e839f57ca65049acc4002be446b
#
_cell.length_a   1.000
_cell.length_b   1.000
_cell.length_c   1.000
_cell.angle_alpha   90.00
_cell.angle_beta   90.00
_cell.angle_gamma   90.00
#
_symmetry.space_group_name_H-M   'P 1'
#
loop_
_entity.id
_entity.type
_entity.pdbx_description
1 polymer ?
#
loop_
_entity_poly.entity_id
_entity_poly.type
_entity_poly.pdbx_seq_one_letter_code
_entity_poly.pdbx_strand_id
1 'polypeptide(L)'
;MIIAQLSDPHIGVPGTLLYGRVDTADFLARAVAEINRLEPQPDIVVLTGDLVAVGETPEYDHLRRILAPLPMPLFVIPGNHDAREPLRAAFGGAGYLPPDGFIQYVIEDYPLRLVALDTHIPGENGGVLCAARLAWLDEALAMAPDRPTLLMMHHPPFLTGVEHMDKSTLDNAAAFAEVVARHPQIERILCGHLHRVIDRRFAGTIAGTAPSTAHQFALNLAPGAPLRFKFEPAGYQLHLWQGGALVTHTAVIGDWPGPFSLRPTG
;
A
#
# COMPACT_ATOMS: atom_id res chain seq x y z
N MET A 1 -7.76 3.51 -16.69
CA MET A 1 -7.87 3.75 -15.23
C MET A 1 -6.47 3.87 -14.66
N ILE A 2 -6.24 4.86 -13.81
CA ILE A 2 -4.95 5.09 -13.13
C ILE A 2 -5.19 5.03 -11.62
N ILE A 3 -4.39 4.24 -10.93
CA ILE A 3 -4.41 4.08 -9.47
C ILE A 3 -3.08 4.61 -8.92
N ALA A 4 -3.11 5.55 -7.98
CA ALA A 4 -1.92 5.92 -7.22
C ALA A 4 -1.87 5.10 -5.93
N GLN A 5 -0.79 4.34 -5.74
CA GLN A 5 -0.53 3.59 -4.52
C GLN A 5 0.49 4.34 -3.67
N LEU A 6 0.05 4.84 -2.52
CA LEU A 6 0.89 5.31 -1.43
C LEU A 6 1.02 4.19 -0.39
N SER A 7 2.11 4.17 0.37
CA SER A 7 2.33 3.17 1.41
C SER A 7 3.21 3.70 2.54
N ASP A 8 3.01 3.16 3.71
CA ASP A 8 3.89 3.34 4.86
C ASP A 8 4.22 4.81 5.20
N PRO A 9 3.20 5.70 5.26
CA PRO A 9 3.43 7.09 5.61
C PRO A 9 3.76 7.31 7.09
N HIS A 10 3.39 6.40 7.99
CA HIS A 10 3.68 6.44 9.43
C HIS A 10 3.44 7.81 10.08
N ILE A 11 2.26 8.37 9.87
CA ILE A 11 1.93 9.71 10.35
C ILE A 11 1.78 9.71 11.87
N GLY A 12 2.63 10.47 12.56
CA GLY A 12 2.50 10.75 14.00
C GLY A 12 1.59 11.94 14.29
N VAL A 13 1.44 12.27 15.58
CA VAL A 13 0.74 13.51 15.96
C VAL A 13 1.50 14.74 15.44
N PRO A 14 0.81 15.88 15.21
CA PRO A 14 1.46 17.08 14.68
C PRO A 14 2.71 17.50 15.46
N GLY A 15 3.80 17.80 14.74
CA GLY A 15 5.07 18.26 15.31
C GLY A 15 5.99 17.13 15.79
N THR A 16 5.66 15.86 15.60
CA THR A 16 6.54 14.73 15.91
C THR A 16 7.35 14.30 14.70
N LEU A 17 8.56 13.82 14.95
CA LEU A 17 9.44 13.22 13.96
C LEU A 17 9.53 11.71 14.21
N LEU A 18 9.23 10.89 13.23
CA LEU A 18 9.44 9.45 13.32
C LEU A 18 10.94 9.17 13.53
N TYR A 19 11.27 8.32 14.51
CA TYR A 19 12.65 8.05 14.95
C TYR A 19 13.45 9.32 15.32
N GLY A 20 12.77 10.42 15.69
CA GLY A 20 13.39 11.70 15.98
C GLY A 20 14.09 12.38 14.79
N ARG A 21 13.81 11.95 13.55
CA ARG A 21 14.51 12.41 12.33
C ARG A 21 13.65 12.61 11.11
N VAL A 22 12.56 11.87 10.95
CA VAL A 22 11.78 11.84 9.69
C VAL A 22 10.51 12.63 9.88
N ASP A 23 10.37 13.74 9.16
CA ASP A 23 9.11 14.47 9.07
C ASP A 23 8.18 13.80 8.06
N THR A 24 7.51 12.75 8.51
CA THR A 24 6.62 11.94 7.66
C THR A 24 5.43 12.74 7.14
N ALA A 25 4.98 13.74 7.89
CA ALA A 25 3.87 14.61 7.50
C ALA A 25 4.23 15.49 6.30
N ASP A 26 5.43 16.12 6.30
CA ASP A 26 5.92 16.92 5.17
C ASP A 26 6.08 16.04 3.91
N PHE A 27 6.66 14.85 4.05
CA PHE A 27 6.80 13.93 2.92
C PHE A 27 5.45 13.53 2.31
N LEU A 28 4.45 13.17 3.13
CA LEU A 28 3.13 12.82 2.63
C LEU A 28 2.43 14.03 2.00
N ALA A 29 2.57 15.23 2.56
CA ALA A 29 2.01 16.44 1.99
C ALA A 29 2.58 16.73 0.60
N ARG A 30 3.88 16.51 0.39
CA ARG A 30 4.52 16.60 -0.93
C ARG A 30 3.97 15.56 -1.90
N ALA A 31 3.83 14.29 -1.47
CA ALA A 31 3.23 13.25 -2.31
C ALA A 31 1.82 13.62 -2.77
N VAL A 32 0.98 14.12 -1.86
CA VAL A 32 -0.37 14.62 -2.18
C VAL A 32 -0.32 15.77 -3.19
N ALA A 33 0.59 16.73 -2.99
CA ALA A 33 0.74 17.85 -3.92
C ALA A 33 1.20 17.39 -5.32
N GLU A 34 2.07 16.39 -5.41
CA GLU A 34 2.51 15.82 -6.69
C GLU A 34 1.38 15.06 -7.38
N ILE A 35 0.66 14.20 -6.67
CA ILE A 35 -0.49 13.46 -7.21
C ILE A 35 -1.52 14.42 -7.79
N ASN A 36 -1.78 15.54 -7.13
CA ASN A 36 -2.72 16.57 -7.60
C ASN A 36 -2.25 17.30 -8.87
N ARG A 37 -0.94 17.28 -9.18
CA ARG A 37 -0.38 17.89 -10.40
C ARG A 37 -0.26 16.92 -11.57
N LEU A 38 -0.51 15.63 -11.36
CA LEU A 38 -0.41 14.64 -12.44
C LEU A 38 -1.43 14.92 -13.55
N GLU A 39 -1.00 14.78 -14.78
CA GLU A 39 -1.84 14.89 -15.99
C GLU A 39 -1.64 13.65 -16.88
N PRO A 40 -2.63 12.76 -16.98
CA PRO A 40 -3.94 12.80 -16.28
C PRO A 40 -3.82 12.48 -14.79
N GLN A 41 -4.75 13.03 -13.99
CA GLN A 41 -4.83 12.68 -12.57
C GLN A 41 -5.23 11.20 -12.38
N PRO A 42 -4.83 10.55 -11.28
CA PRO A 42 -5.33 9.23 -10.93
C PRO A 42 -6.86 9.23 -10.71
N ASP A 43 -7.50 8.13 -11.09
CA ASP A 43 -8.93 7.93 -10.81
C ASP A 43 -9.19 7.67 -9.33
N ILE A 44 -8.23 7.04 -8.65
CA ILE A 44 -8.29 6.71 -7.21
C ILE A 44 -6.89 6.74 -6.59
N VAL A 45 -6.86 6.86 -5.26
CA VAL A 45 -5.67 6.64 -4.43
C VAL A 45 -5.92 5.44 -3.51
N VAL A 46 -4.92 4.58 -3.34
CA VAL A 46 -4.91 3.50 -2.36
C VAL A 46 -3.75 3.68 -1.39
N LEU A 47 -3.99 3.45 -0.09
CA LEU A 47 -2.94 3.42 0.94
C LEU A 47 -2.82 1.98 1.48
N THR A 48 -1.65 1.38 1.28
CA THR A 48 -1.40 -0.04 1.59
C THR A 48 -0.81 -0.28 2.97
N GLY A 49 -1.36 0.39 3.99
CA GLY A 49 -1.09 0.15 5.42
C GLY A 49 0.04 0.99 6.00
N ASP A 50 0.25 0.80 7.30
CA ASP A 50 1.12 1.61 8.15
C ASP A 50 0.85 3.11 7.99
N LEU A 51 -0.46 3.42 8.08
CA LEU A 51 -1.00 4.76 7.84
C LEU A 51 -0.47 5.75 8.89
N VAL A 52 -0.38 5.28 10.13
CA VAL A 52 0.03 6.07 11.29
C VAL A 52 1.15 5.38 12.07
N ALA A 53 1.76 6.09 13.03
CA ALA A 53 2.95 5.61 13.72
C ALA A 53 2.65 4.55 14.80
N VAL A 54 1.55 4.69 15.56
CA VAL A 54 1.19 3.78 16.68
C VAL A 54 -0.31 3.43 16.78
N GLY A 55 -1.14 3.88 15.84
CA GLY A 55 -2.56 3.53 15.76
C GLY A 55 -3.48 4.37 16.65
N GLU A 56 -3.07 5.54 17.11
CA GLU A 56 -3.87 6.42 17.96
C GLU A 56 -4.78 7.37 17.15
N THR A 57 -5.97 7.69 17.67
CA THR A 57 -6.95 8.58 17.01
C THR A 57 -6.37 9.93 16.56
N PRO A 58 -5.56 10.66 17.36
CA PRO A 58 -5.00 11.95 16.93
C PRO A 58 -4.08 11.85 15.71
N GLU A 59 -3.45 10.69 15.47
CA GLU A 59 -2.60 10.44 14.31
C GLU A 59 -3.45 10.30 13.04
N TYR A 60 -4.57 9.56 13.13
CA TYR A 60 -5.53 9.46 12.02
C TYR A 60 -6.19 10.81 11.70
N ASP A 61 -6.48 11.64 12.70
CA ASP A 61 -6.98 13.00 12.49
C ASP A 61 -5.94 13.87 11.78
N HIS A 62 -4.66 13.68 12.07
CA HIS A 62 -3.56 14.34 11.37
C HIS A 62 -3.44 13.84 9.93
N LEU A 63 -3.42 12.54 9.74
CA LEU A 63 -3.39 11.90 8.42
C LEU A 63 -4.53 12.40 7.52
N ARG A 64 -5.76 12.42 8.01
CA ARG A 64 -6.92 12.91 7.26
C ARG A 64 -6.77 14.34 6.79
N ARG A 65 -6.19 15.23 7.63
CA ARG A 65 -5.94 16.63 7.25
C ARG A 65 -4.92 16.74 6.12
N ILE A 66 -3.88 15.90 6.13
CA ILE A 66 -2.86 15.89 5.06
C ILE A 66 -3.45 15.34 3.75
N LEU A 67 -4.33 14.34 3.83
CA LEU A 67 -4.96 13.72 2.66
C LEU A 67 -6.17 14.49 2.12
N ALA A 68 -6.73 15.43 2.89
CA ALA A 68 -7.94 16.19 2.51
C ALA A 68 -7.86 16.93 1.16
N PRO A 69 -6.68 17.39 0.67
CA PRO A 69 -6.55 17.99 -0.66
C PRO A 69 -6.71 17.05 -1.84
N LEU A 70 -6.73 15.71 -1.64
CA LEU A 70 -6.95 14.75 -2.74
C LEU A 70 -8.39 14.83 -3.23
N PRO A 71 -8.65 15.14 -4.53
CA PRO A 71 -10.01 15.25 -5.06
C PRO A 71 -10.63 13.90 -5.43
N MET A 72 -9.80 12.85 -5.59
CA MET A 72 -10.25 11.52 -5.99
C MET A 72 -10.55 10.64 -4.78
N PRO A 73 -11.35 9.56 -4.95
CA PRO A 73 -11.61 8.57 -3.90
C PRO A 73 -10.33 7.94 -3.35
N LEU A 74 -10.34 7.74 -2.03
CA LEU A 74 -9.24 7.15 -1.26
C LEU A 74 -9.70 5.86 -0.59
N PHE A 75 -8.93 4.78 -0.76
CA PHE A 75 -9.15 3.48 -0.13
C PHE A 75 -7.96 3.10 0.73
N VAL A 76 -8.21 2.68 1.97
CA VAL A 76 -7.15 2.39 2.94
C VAL A 76 -7.28 0.97 3.50
N ILE A 77 -6.15 0.35 3.82
CA ILE A 77 -6.07 -0.90 4.57
C ILE A 77 -5.18 -0.73 5.78
N PRO A 78 -5.34 -1.54 6.85
CA PRO A 78 -4.44 -1.48 7.99
C PRO A 78 -3.10 -2.17 7.70
N GLY A 79 -2.01 -1.61 8.24
CA GLY A 79 -0.73 -2.26 8.44
C GLY A 79 -0.54 -2.70 9.89
N ASN A 80 0.69 -3.08 10.27
CA ASN A 80 0.98 -3.52 11.64
C ASN A 80 1.05 -2.35 12.65
N HIS A 81 1.28 -1.14 12.20
CA HIS A 81 1.24 0.07 13.04
C HIS A 81 -0.17 0.63 13.25
N ASP A 82 -1.16 0.14 12.51
CA ASP A 82 -2.52 0.63 12.57
C ASP A 82 -3.36 -0.06 13.65
N ALA A 83 -4.48 0.57 14.01
CA ALA A 83 -5.50 -0.02 14.87
C ALA A 83 -6.86 0.04 14.16
N ARG A 84 -7.61 -1.10 14.12
CA ARG A 84 -8.86 -1.22 13.35
C ARG A 84 -9.90 -0.20 13.74
N GLU A 85 -10.16 -0.03 15.03
CA GLU A 85 -11.24 0.86 15.48
C GLU A 85 -10.95 2.34 15.24
N PRO A 86 -9.76 2.90 15.55
CA PRO A 86 -9.43 4.26 15.18
C PRO A 86 -9.41 4.50 13.66
N LEU A 87 -8.90 3.52 12.87
CA LEU A 87 -8.92 3.59 11.40
C LEU A 87 -10.37 3.65 10.88
N ARG A 88 -11.23 2.75 11.38
CA ARG A 88 -12.65 2.71 11.01
C ARG A 88 -13.36 4.01 11.40
N ALA A 89 -13.11 4.55 12.58
CA ALA A 89 -13.66 5.83 13.01
C ALA A 89 -13.21 6.98 12.08
N ALA A 90 -11.95 6.96 11.65
CA ALA A 90 -11.40 7.99 10.78
C ALA A 90 -11.94 7.95 9.33
N PHE A 91 -12.10 6.76 8.75
CA PHE A 91 -12.42 6.59 7.33
C PHE A 91 -13.80 5.99 7.05
N GLY A 92 -14.55 5.55 8.07
CA GLY A 92 -15.86 4.89 7.91
C GLY A 92 -16.93 5.77 7.25
N GLY A 93 -16.79 7.10 7.32
CA GLY A 93 -17.69 8.03 6.63
C GLY A 93 -17.69 7.92 5.11
N ALA A 94 -16.69 7.27 4.50
CA ALA A 94 -16.64 7.02 3.07
C ALA A 94 -17.50 5.82 2.62
N GLY A 95 -18.05 5.03 3.55
CA GLY A 95 -19.06 3.99 3.30
C GLY A 95 -18.55 2.66 2.77
N TYR A 96 -17.25 2.49 2.52
CA TYR A 96 -16.69 1.23 1.99
C TYR A 96 -16.12 0.30 3.08
N LEU A 97 -15.82 0.83 4.27
CA LEU A 97 -15.30 0.03 5.37
C LEU A 97 -16.42 -0.77 6.05
N PRO A 98 -16.17 -2.06 6.40
CA PRO A 98 -17.11 -2.83 7.18
C PRO A 98 -17.29 -2.21 8.58
N PRO A 99 -18.49 -2.31 9.17
CA PRO A 99 -18.79 -1.66 10.47
C PRO A 99 -18.05 -2.29 11.64
N ASP A 100 -17.63 -3.53 11.52
CA ASP A 100 -16.92 -4.30 12.54
C ASP A 100 -16.01 -5.38 11.94
N GLY A 101 -15.32 -6.14 12.78
CA GLY A 101 -14.47 -7.26 12.38
C GLY A 101 -13.22 -6.86 11.62
N PHE A 102 -12.82 -7.65 10.65
CA PHE A 102 -11.67 -7.40 9.80
C PHE A 102 -11.95 -6.30 8.77
N ILE A 103 -10.96 -5.47 8.49
CA ILE A 103 -11.06 -4.43 7.46
C ILE A 103 -10.77 -5.08 6.09
N GLN A 104 -11.72 -5.90 5.62
CA GLN A 104 -11.73 -6.51 4.30
C GLN A 104 -12.94 -6.03 3.53
N TYR A 105 -12.76 -5.61 2.28
CA TYR A 105 -13.83 -5.07 1.46
C TYR A 105 -13.54 -5.21 -0.02
N VAL A 106 -14.56 -5.01 -0.85
CA VAL A 106 -14.45 -5.03 -2.31
C VAL A 106 -14.97 -3.71 -2.87
N ILE A 107 -14.28 -3.18 -3.87
CA ILE A 107 -14.71 -2.01 -4.65
C ILE A 107 -15.01 -2.49 -6.08
N GLU A 108 -16.25 -2.29 -6.50
CA GLU A 108 -16.79 -2.81 -7.76
C GLU A 108 -16.97 -1.70 -8.83
N ASP A 109 -16.80 -0.43 -8.48
CA ASP A 109 -17.21 0.71 -9.31
C ASP A 109 -16.26 1.04 -10.48
N TYR A 110 -15.13 0.30 -10.60
CA TYR A 110 -14.10 0.58 -11.60
C TYR A 110 -13.91 -0.58 -12.57
N PRO A 111 -13.30 -0.34 -13.76
CA PRO A 111 -12.97 -1.41 -14.71
C PRO A 111 -12.09 -2.52 -14.12
N LEU A 112 -11.24 -2.17 -13.16
CA LEU A 112 -10.41 -3.08 -12.39
C LEU A 112 -11.00 -3.17 -10.98
N ARG A 113 -11.35 -4.37 -10.57
CA ARG A 113 -11.92 -4.67 -9.24
C ARG A 113 -10.83 -4.58 -8.19
N LEU A 114 -11.13 -4.00 -7.02
CA LEU A 114 -10.20 -3.94 -5.89
C LEU A 114 -10.73 -4.84 -4.76
N VAL A 115 -9.87 -5.72 -4.26
CA VAL A 115 -10.16 -6.55 -3.07
C VAL A 115 -9.13 -6.23 -2.01
N ALA A 116 -9.60 -5.64 -0.91
CA ALA A 116 -8.78 -5.22 0.21
C ALA A 116 -8.72 -6.30 1.29
N LEU A 117 -7.53 -6.61 1.78
CA LEU A 117 -7.26 -7.65 2.76
C LEU A 117 -6.66 -7.05 4.03
N ASP A 118 -7.17 -7.48 5.15
CA ASP A 118 -6.65 -7.16 6.48
C ASP A 118 -5.69 -8.26 6.94
N THR A 119 -4.40 -7.98 6.92
CA THR A 119 -3.36 -8.91 7.38
C THR A 119 -2.90 -8.63 8.80
N HIS A 120 -3.43 -7.58 9.45
CA HIS A 120 -3.00 -7.11 10.76
C HIS A 120 -3.25 -8.13 11.88
N ILE A 121 -2.25 -8.29 12.76
CA ILE A 121 -2.31 -9.00 14.05
C ILE A 121 -2.03 -7.96 15.13
N PRO A 122 -2.98 -7.66 16.04
CA PRO A 122 -2.73 -6.68 17.10
C PRO A 122 -1.50 -7.00 17.93
N GLY A 123 -0.55 -6.05 18.01
CA GLY A 123 0.67 -6.18 18.79
C GLY A 123 1.81 -6.96 18.13
N GLU A 124 1.65 -7.41 16.89
CA GLU A 124 2.67 -8.13 16.14
C GLU A 124 3.14 -7.34 14.92
N ASN A 125 4.39 -7.53 14.51
CA ASN A 125 4.93 -6.89 13.31
C ASN A 125 4.66 -7.70 12.04
N GLY A 126 4.40 -9.00 12.15
CA GLY A 126 4.05 -9.88 11.04
C GLY A 126 2.55 -9.87 10.75
N GLY A 127 2.17 -10.46 9.62
CA GLY A 127 0.78 -10.55 9.19
C GLY A 127 0.27 -11.98 9.06
N VAL A 128 -1.04 -12.16 9.11
CA VAL A 128 -1.70 -13.44 8.84
C VAL A 128 -3.04 -13.22 8.12
N LEU A 129 -3.42 -14.15 7.27
CA LEU A 129 -4.77 -14.31 6.77
C LEU A 129 -5.35 -15.59 7.37
N CYS A 130 -6.04 -15.50 8.52
CA CYS A 130 -6.65 -16.66 9.17
C CYS A 130 -7.68 -17.34 8.24
N ALA A 131 -8.12 -18.55 8.61
CA ALA A 131 -9.06 -19.33 7.78
C ALA A 131 -10.32 -18.55 7.37
N ALA A 132 -10.87 -17.73 8.27
CA ALA A 132 -12.04 -16.89 7.97
C ALA A 132 -11.72 -15.81 6.91
N ARG A 133 -10.55 -15.15 7.01
CA ARG A 133 -10.11 -14.14 6.01
C ARG A 133 -9.81 -14.75 4.65
N LEU A 134 -9.21 -15.95 4.62
CA LEU A 134 -8.96 -16.69 3.37
C LEU A 134 -10.26 -17.19 2.74
N ALA A 135 -11.21 -17.72 3.53
CA ALA A 135 -12.51 -18.15 3.02
C ALA A 135 -13.28 -16.98 2.41
N TRP A 136 -13.32 -15.84 3.11
CA TRP A 136 -13.94 -14.62 2.59
C TRP A 136 -13.31 -14.16 1.26
N LEU A 137 -11.97 -14.23 1.14
CA LEU A 137 -11.25 -13.89 -0.10
C LEU A 137 -11.66 -14.81 -1.24
N ASP A 138 -11.66 -16.13 -0.99
CA ASP A 138 -12.02 -17.15 -1.99
C ASP A 138 -13.45 -16.94 -2.50
N GLU A 139 -14.41 -16.71 -1.60
CA GLU A 139 -15.79 -16.39 -1.93
C GLU A 139 -15.90 -15.07 -2.74
N ALA A 140 -15.23 -14.02 -2.26
CA ALA A 140 -15.23 -12.72 -2.94
C ALA A 140 -14.69 -12.82 -4.38
N LEU A 141 -13.62 -13.58 -4.59
CA LEU A 141 -13.04 -13.78 -5.93
C LEU A 141 -13.92 -14.65 -6.82
N ALA A 142 -14.54 -15.71 -6.26
CA ALA A 142 -15.44 -16.60 -6.99
C ALA A 142 -16.71 -15.90 -7.50
N MET A 143 -17.16 -14.82 -6.83
CA MET A 143 -18.33 -14.03 -7.28
C MET A 143 -18.11 -13.31 -8.62
N ALA A 144 -16.87 -13.08 -9.06
CA ALA A 144 -16.54 -12.39 -10.31
C ALA A 144 -15.29 -13.00 -10.98
N PRO A 145 -15.39 -14.27 -11.46
CA PRO A 145 -14.22 -15.04 -11.92
C PRO A 145 -13.58 -14.47 -13.20
N ASP A 146 -14.33 -13.73 -13.99
CA ASP A 146 -13.85 -13.16 -15.27
C ASP A 146 -13.46 -11.68 -15.15
N ARG A 147 -13.54 -11.12 -13.94
CA ARG A 147 -13.31 -9.69 -13.76
C ARG A 147 -11.88 -9.42 -13.27
N PRO A 148 -11.07 -8.66 -14.05
CA PRO A 148 -9.71 -8.29 -13.65
C PRO A 148 -9.71 -7.69 -12.25
N THR A 149 -8.85 -8.21 -11.36
CA THR A 149 -8.88 -7.89 -9.94
C THR A 149 -7.48 -7.55 -9.42
N LEU A 150 -7.36 -6.47 -8.64
CA LEU A 150 -6.21 -6.16 -7.80
C LEU A 150 -6.50 -6.59 -6.36
N LEU A 151 -5.54 -7.28 -5.75
CA LEU A 151 -5.53 -7.48 -4.30
C LEU A 151 -4.70 -6.38 -3.65
N MET A 152 -5.15 -5.88 -2.51
CA MET A 152 -4.40 -4.94 -1.66
C MET A 152 -4.21 -5.58 -0.29
N MET A 153 -2.97 -5.68 0.18
CA MET A 153 -2.61 -6.19 1.51
C MET A 153 -1.37 -5.47 2.01
N HIS A 154 -1.15 -5.43 3.32
CA HIS A 154 0.03 -4.75 3.85
C HIS A 154 1.27 -5.64 3.80
N HIS A 155 1.23 -6.80 4.48
CA HIS A 155 2.38 -7.71 4.57
C HIS A 155 2.55 -8.51 3.28
N PRO A 156 3.74 -8.48 2.63
CA PRO A 156 3.99 -9.23 1.41
C PRO A 156 4.00 -10.75 1.67
N PRO A 157 3.47 -11.56 0.74
CA PRO A 157 3.40 -13.01 0.91
C PRO A 157 4.69 -13.72 0.44
N PHE A 158 5.85 -13.07 0.57
CA PHE A 158 7.11 -13.60 0.08
C PHE A 158 8.32 -13.09 0.87
N LEU A 159 9.39 -13.87 0.84
CA LEU A 159 10.69 -13.48 1.39
C LEU A 159 11.48 -12.66 0.38
N THR A 160 12.20 -11.66 0.86
CA THR A 160 12.90 -10.64 0.08
C THR A 160 14.42 -10.84 0.06
N GLY A 161 14.96 -11.61 1.00
CA GLY A 161 16.38 -11.71 1.27
C GLY A 161 16.91 -10.63 2.23
N VAL A 162 16.10 -9.67 2.66
CA VAL A 162 16.41 -8.77 3.77
C VAL A 162 16.00 -9.47 5.05
N GLU A 163 16.91 -10.22 5.64
CA GLU A 163 16.67 -11.21 6.72
C GLU A 163 15.83 -10.64 7.88
N HIS A 164 16.07 -9.39 8.26
CA HIS A 164 15.30 -8.78 9.33
C HIS A 164 13.82 -8.59 8.98
N MET A 165 13.53 -8.15 7.76
CA MET A 165 12.15 -7.93 7.29
C MET A 165 11.45 -9.25 6.97
N ASP A 166 12.20 -10.27 6.56
CA ASP A 166 11.65 -11.59 6.26
C ASP A 166 11.07 -12.30 7.51
N LYS A 167 11.34 -11.79 8.70
CA LYS A 167 10.76 -12.28 9.98
C LYS A 167 9.36 -11.73 10.26
N SER A 168 8.90 -10.76 9.49
CA SER A 168 7.63 -10.05 9.68
C SER A 168 6.78 -9.94 8.40
N THR A 169 6.91 -10.89 7.49
CA THR A 169 6.06 -11.01 6.29
C THR A 169 4.72 -11.69 6.62
N LEU A 170 3.99 -12.14 5.63
CA LEU A 170 2.76 -12.92 5.82
C LEU A 170 3.10 -14.36 6.28
N ASP A 171 2.74 -14.73 7.51
CA ASP A 171 3.11 -16.01 8.12
C ASP A 171 2.58 -17.23 7.33
N ASN A 172 1.34 -17.17 6.86
CA ASN A 172 0.69 -18.27 6.16
C ASN A 172 0.62 -18.06 4.63
N ALA A 173 1.69 -17.55 4.05
CA ALA A 173 1.79 -17.26 2.62
C ALA A 173 1.47 -18.46 1.72
N ALA A 174 1.76 -19.69 2.17
CA ALA A 174 1.44 -20.90 1.40
C ALA A 174 -0.09 -21.11 1.26
N ALA A 175 -0.85 -20.97 2.33
CA ALA A 175 -2.32 -21.08 2.28
C ALA A 175 -2.94 -19.95 1.43
N PHE A 176 -2.39 -18.74 1.50
CA PHE A 176 -2.80 -17.65 0.63
C PHE A 176 -2.47 -17.93 -0.85
N ALA A 177 -1.30 -18.53 -1.15
CA ALA A 177 -0.93 -18.93 -2.50
C ALA A 177 -1.89 -19.94 -3.10
N GLU A 178 -2.40 -20.89 -2.30
CA GLU A 178 -3.41 -21.86 -2.74
C GLU A 178 -4.73 -21.18 -3.14
N VAL A 179 -5.15 -20.14 -2.42
CA VAL A 179 -6.33 -19.33 -2.80
C VAL A 179 -6.04 -18.59 -4.11
N VAL A 180 -4.96 -17.81 -4.16
CA VAL A 180 -4.60 -17.00 -5.34
C VAL A 180 -4.48 -17.84 -6.62
N ALA A 181 -3.89 -19.05 -6.53
CA ALA A 181 -3.70 -19.93 -7.69
C ALA A 181 -5.02 -20.42 -8.33
N ARG A 182 -6.14 -20.41 -7.60
CA ARG A 182 -7.46 -20.77 -8.13
C ARG A 182 -8.13 -19.63 -8.90
N HIS A 183 -7.61 -18.41 -8.81
CA HIS A 183 -8.22 -17.19 -9.29
C HIS A 183 -7.34 -16.44 -10.30
N PRO A 184 -7.28 -16.90 -11.57
CA PRO A 184 -6.38 -16.34 -12.60
C PRO A 184 -6.72 -14.90 -13.01
N GLN A 185 -7.89 -14.37 -12.63
CA GLN A 185 -8.30 -12.98 -12.84
C GLN A 185 -7.53 -11.97 -11.97
N ILE A 186 -6.65 -12.44 -11.05
CA ILE A 186 -5.84 -11.56 -10.22
C ILE A 186 -4.66 -11.02 -11.03
N GLU A 187 -4.71 -9.74 -11.38
CA GLU A 187 -3.69 -9.06 -12.17
C GLU A 187 -2.42 -8.76 -11.36
N ARG A 188 -2.58 -8.35 -10.10
CA ARG A 188 -1.46 -8.01 -9.21
C ARG A 188 -1.89 -7.99 -7.74
N ILE A 189 -0.93 -8.22 -6.85
CA ILE A 189 -1.06 -8.05 -5.41
C ILE A 189 -0.21 -6.84 -5.01
N LEU A 190 -0.86 -5.79 -4.48
CA LEU A 190 -0.25 -4.56 -4.02
C LEU A 190 0.04 -4.66 -2.53
N CYS A 191 1.31 -4.51 -2.15
CA CYS A 191 1.76 -4.61 -0.76
C CYS A 191 2.48 -3.33 -0.31
N GLY A 192 2.63 -3.16 1.00
CA GLY A 192 3.47 -2.19 1.68
C GLY A 192 4.57 -2.84 2.50
N HIS A 193 4.75 -2.35 3.74
CA HIS A 193 5.56 -2.91 4.81
C HIS A 193 7.08 -2.83 4.63
N LEU A 194 7.60 -3.00 3.43
CA LEU A 194 9.03 -3.12 3.19
C LEU A 194 9.73 -1.81 2.84
N HIS A 195 8.96 -0.73 2.68
CA HIS A 195 9.46 0.60 2.30
C HIS A 195 10.41 0.58 1.08
N ARG A 196 10.25 -0.40 0.18
CA ARG A 196 11.07 -0.59 -1.02
C ARG A 196 10.23 -1.18 -2.14
N VAL A 197 10.59 -0.88 -3.37
CA VAL A 197 10.00 -1.56 -4.53
C VAL A 197 10.65 -2.92 -4.69
N ILE A 198 9.86 -3.97 -4.50
CA ILE A 198 10.29 -5.36 -4.68
C ILE A 198 9.16 -6.12 -5.38
N ASP A 199 9.44 -6.73 -6.51
CA ASP A 199 8.49 -7.54 -7.26
C ASP A 199 8.87 -9.00 -7.25
N ARG A 200 7.88 -9.89 -7.07
CA ARG A 200 8.04 -11.33 -7.14
C ARG A 200 6.86 -12.00 -7.84
N ARG A 201 7.14 -12.99 -8.69
CA ARG A 201 6.07 -13.89 -9.15
C ARG A 201 5.52 -14.69 -7.98
N PHE A 202 4.19 -14.68 -7.81
CA PHE A 202 3.49 -15.33 -6.71
C PHE A 202 2.20 -15.97 -7.22
N ALA A 203 2.09 -17.30 -7.11
CA ALA A 203 0.88 -18.09 -7.39
C ALA A 203 0.15 -17.74 -8.71
N GLY A 204 0.90 -17.45 -9.77
CA GLY A 204 0.35 -17.15 -11.11
C GLY A 204 0.30 -15.65 -11.45
N THR A 205 0.39 -14.76 -10.48
CA THR A 205 0.44 -13.31 -10.65
C THR A 205 1.76 -12.70 -10.18
N ILE A 206 1.81 -11.38 -10.00
CA ILE A 206 2.93 -10.64 -9.41
C ILE A 206 2.47 -10.05 -8.07
N ALA A 207 3.21 -10.32 -7.00
CA ALA A 207 3.11 -9.58 -5.75
C ALA A 207 4.25 -8.55 -5.69
N GLY A 208 3.91 -7.29 -5.43
CA GLY A 208 4.89 -6.20 -5.37
C GLY A 208 4.65 -5.27 -4.20
N THR A 209 5.75 -4.76 -3.62
CA THR A 209 5.71 -3.76 -2.55
C THR A 209 5.95 -2.36 -3.09
N ALA A 210 5.29 -1.37 -2.51
CA ALA A 210 5.52 0.04 -2.81
C ALA A 210 6.67 0.61 -1.95
N PRO A 211 7.33 1.68 -2.39
CA PRO A 211 8.22 2.44 -1.52
C PRO A 211 7.41 3.18 -0.46
N SER A 212 8.02 3.48 0.69
CA SER A 212 7.41 4.43 1.64
C SER A 212 7.39 5.84 1.05
N THR A 213 6.38 6.60 1.42
CA THR A 213 6.30 8.02 1.08
C THR A 213 7.34 8.87 1.79
N ALA A 214 8.09 8.33 2.76
CA ALA A 214 9.02 9.10 3.58
C ALA A 214 10.45 8.53 3.59
N HIS A 215 10.67 7.36 4.20
CA HIS A 215 12.01 6.77 4.36
C HIS A 215 12.02 5.33 3.86
N GLN A 216 13.18 4.88 3.39
CA GLN A 216 13.35 3.54 2.85
C GLN A 216 14.20 2.68 3.81
N PHE A 217 13.85 1.40 3.99
CA PHE A 217 14.76 0.49 4.66
C PHE A 217 16.04 0.29 3.83
N ALA A 218 17.19 0.37 4.49
CA ALA A 218 18.48 0.24 3.81
C ALA A 218 18.63 -1.18 3.22
N LEU A 219 18.85 -1.26 1.90
CA LEU A 219 19.09 -2.55 1.26
C LEU A 219 20.41 -3.15 1.75
N ASN A 220 20.30 -4.24 2.49
CA ASN A 220 21.44 -5.03 2.94
C ASN A 220 21.02 -6.51 2.98
N LEU A 221 21.62 -7.31 2.10
CA LEU A 221 21.35 -8.74 1.98
C LEU A 221 22.37 -9.60 2.74
N ALA A 222 23.27 -8.99 3.51
CA ALA A 222 24.23 -9.73 4.34
C ALA A 222 23.50 -10.42 5.51
N PRO A 223 23.80 -11.71 5.79
CA PRO A 223 23.25 -12.41 6.95
C PRO A 223 23.49 -11.67 8.25
N GLY A 224 22.47 -11.57 9.10
CA GLY A 224 22.55 -10.88 10.38
C GLY A 224 22.65 -9.33 10.29
N ALA A 225 22.49 -8.76 9.11
CA ALA A 225 22.51 -7.29 8.95
C ALA A 225 21.43 -6.62 9.79
N PRO A 226 21.76 -5.55 10.56
CA PRO A 226 20.77 -4.82 11.34
C PRO A 226 19.82 -4.05 10.44
N LEU A 227 18.54 -3.96 10.83
CA LEU A 227 17.58 -3.08 10.19
C LEU A 227 18.00 -1.62 10.36
N ARG A 228 18.11 -0.91 9.28
CA ARG A 228 18.41 0.53 9.22
C ARG A 228 17.55 1.19 8.16
N PHE A 229 17.33 2.48 8.27
CA PHE A 229 16.68 3.27 7.23
C PHE A 229 17.62 4.29 6.62
N LYS A 230 17.26 4.75 5.42
CA LYS A 230 17.95 5.81 4.67
C LYS A 230 16.94 6.82 4.15
N PHE A 231 17.39 8.03 3.92
CA PHE A 231 16.71 9.03 3.10
C PHE A 231 17.03 8.81 1.61
N GLU A 232 16.81 7.58 1.13
CA GLU A 232 16.72 7.32 -0.31
C GLU A 232 15.45 8.02 -0.83
N PRO A 233 15.36 8.34 -2.14
CA PRO A 233 14.19 9.04 -2.65
C PRO A 233 12.89 8.37 -2.22
N ALA A 234 12.04 9.12 -1.56
CA ALA A 234 10.67 8.72 -1.23
C ALA A 234 9.86 8.58 -2.52
N GLY A 235 8.82 7.75 -2.52
CA GLY A 235 8.09 7.52 -3.76
C GLY A 235 6.69 6.95 -3.55
N TYR A 236 6.04 6.71 -4.68
CA TYR A 236 4.75 6.04 -4.78
C TYR A 236 4.67 5.27 -6.10
N GLN A 237 3.66 4.44 -6.29
CA GLN A 237 3.45 3.73 -7.54
C GLN A 237 2.20 4.23 -8.27
N LEU A 238 2.26 4.24 -9.60
CA LEU A 238 1.13 4.47 -10.49
C LEU A 238 0.85 3.19 -11.26
N HIS A 239 -0.36 2.67 -11.12
CA HIS A 239 -0.82 1.49 -11.83
C HIS A 239 -1.77 1.93 -12.93
N LEU A 240 -1.36 1.75 -14.17
CA LEU A 240 -2.16 2.06 -15.35
C LEU A 240 -2.83 0.79 -15.88
N TRP A 241 -4.15 0.72 -15.78
CA TRP A 241 -4.97 -0.30 -16.43
C TRP A 241 -5.41 0.17 -17.81
N GLN A 242 -4.88 -0.46 -18.84
CA GLN A 242 -5.18 -0.09 -20.23
C GLN A 242 -5.06 -1.32 -21.15
N GLY A 243 -6.01 -1.48 -22.07
CA GLY A 243 -5.97 -2.55 -23.07
C GLY A 243 -6.02 -3.96 -22.49
N GLY A 244 -6.61 -4.15 -21.30
CA GLY A 244 -6.68 -5.46 -20.63
C GLY A 244 -5.37 -5.88 -19.95
N ALA A 245 -4.47 -4.94 -19.67
CA ALA A 245 -3.21 -5.19 -18.98
C ALA A 245 -2.89 -4.09 -17.95
N LEU A 246 -2.14 -4.46 -16.92
CA LEU A 246 -1.68 -3.55 -15.86
C LEU A 246 -0.20 -3.21 -16.06
N VAL A 247 0.10 -1.90 -16.12
CA VAL A 247 1.46 -1.38 -16.11
C VAL A 247 1.70 -0.63 -14.81
N THR A 248 2.82 -0.89 -14.15
CA THR A 248 3.20 -0.20 -12.91
C THR A 248 4.42 0.67 -13.13
N HIS A 249 4.30 1.95 -12.78
CA HIS A 249 5.40 2.92 -12.73
C HIS A 249 5.71 3.26 -11.28
N THR A 250 6.99 3.49 -10.96
CA THR A 250 7.40 4.09 -9.69
C THR A 250 7.74 5.55 -9.92
N ALA A 251 7.08 6.44 -9.18
CA ALA A 251 7.35 7.86 -9.15
C ALA A 251 8.14 8.22 -7.88
N VAL A 252 8.99 9.23 -8.00
CA VAL A 252 9.85 9.73 -6.92
C VAL A 252 9.32 11.07 -6.44
N ILE A 253 9.09 11.21 -5.14
CA ILE A 253 8.61 12.44 -4.51
C ILE A 253 9.77 13.43 -4.40
N GLY A 254 9.62 14.64 -4.91
CA GLY A 254 10.60 15.73 -4.80
C GLY A 254 10.65 16.63 -6.02
N ASP A 255 11.34 17.74 -5.87
CA ASP A 255 11.57 18.71 -6.95
C ASP A 255 12.82 18.30 -7.74
N TRP A 256 12.64 17.85 -8.96
CA TRP A 256 13.69 17.44 -9.86
C TRP A 256 13.81 18.41 -11.04
N PRO A 257 15.03 18.78 -11.49
CA PRO A 257 15.20 19.64 -12.67
C PRO A 257 14.54 19.02 -13.91
N GLY A 258 13.75 19.79 -14.62
CA GLY A 258 13.05 19.38 -15.84
C GLY A 258 11.53 19.61 -15.75
N PRO A 259 10.75 19.02 -16.68
CA PRO A 259 11.19 18.19 -17.81
C PRO A 259 11.91 18.98 -18.90
N PHE A 260 12.96 18.41 -19.45
CA PHE A 260 13.68 19.00 -20.58
C PHE A 260 13.26 18.36 -21.90
N SER A 261 13.18 19.17 -22.98
CA SER A 261 12.91 18.63 -24.31
C SER A 261 14.07 17.76 -24.80
N LEU A 262 13.76 16.57 -25.33
CA LEU A 262 14.73 15.73 -26.02
C LEU A 262 15.07 16.24 -27.43
N ARG A 263 14.26 17.17 -27.97
CA ARG A 263 14.53 17.82 -29.25
C ARG A 263 15.17 19.16 -28.95
N PRO A 264 16.28 19.51 -29.61
CA PRO A 264 16.82 20.87 -29.52
C PRO A 264 15.69 21.84 -29.88
N THR A 265 15.44 22.85 -29.04
CA THR A 265 14.69 24.03 -29.45
C THR A 265 15.54 24.75 -30.44
N GLY A 266 15.17 24.73 -31.72
CA GLY A 266 15.82 25.49 -32.79
C GLY A 266 15.78 26.97 -32.54
#